data_84b74ae6345bb9bc7049290333c98267
#
_entry.id   84b74ae6345bb9bc7049290333c98267
#
_cell.length_a   1.000
_cell.length_b   1.000
_cell.length_c   1.000
_cell.angle_alpha   90.00
_cell.angle_beta   90.00
_cell.angle_gamma   90.00
#
_symmetry.space_group_name_H-M   'P 1'
#
loop_
_entity.id
_entity.type
_entity.pdbx_description
1 polymer ?
#
loop_
_entity_poly.entity_id
_entity_poly.type
_entity_poly.pdbx_seq_one_letter_code
_entity_poly.pdbx_strand_id
1 'polypeptide(L)'
;MSRVWKRLVDNYKFFSYSIGAYIQLTGGFILLGNFVSNEELGRYSVAQRVAVLLRTIPALMAQSILQNASRLFRDDRPAFEKYLKRVFKNGLLITLGIGIVFFISAPWVVRVLAGEFVDYSTKILQLLCFLPFLGMLNIHTVVRILVAEHKEVLARAMWIGAVVMIGTGALGSHLYGGMGLAVATLFSEAFNSVVHWYLLKRKLAGEVLQA
;
A
#
# COMPACT_ATOMS: atom_id res chain seq x y z
N MET A 1 -34.20 14.78 6.21
CA MET A 1 -33.00 13.97 5.99
C MET A 1 -31.90 14.46 6.94
N SER A 2 -31.45 13.64 7.90
CA SER A 2 -30.58 14.12 8.98
C SER A 2 -29.22 14.61 8.43
N ARG A 3 -28.63 15.65 9.05
CA ARG A 3 -27.29 16.18 8.71
C ARG A 3 -26.21 15.06 8.67
N VAL A 4 -26.42 14.01 9.44
CA VAL A 4 -25.55 12.82 9.49
C VAL A 4 -25.59 12.05 8.17
N TRP A 5 -26.78 11.82 7.59
CA TRP A 5 -26.92 11.11 6.33
C TRP A 5 -26.26 11.85 5.16
N LYS A 6 -26.41 13.18 5.12
CA LYS A 6 -25.73 13.99 4.10
C LYS A 6 -24.20 13.88 4.20
N ARG A 7 -23.63 13.95 5.43
CA ARG A 7 -22.20 13.77 5.65
C ARG A 7 -21.72 12.37 5.29
N LEU A 8 -22.52 11.32 5.51
CA LEU A 8 -22.18 9.95 5.10
C LEU A 8 -22.18 9.82 3.57
N VAL A 9 -23.15 10.41 2.89
CA VAL A 9 -23.19 10.44 1.41
C VAL A 9 -22.02 11.25 0.83
N ASP A 10 -21.67 12.38 1.44
CA ASP A 10 -20.55 13.21 0.99
C ASP A 10 -19.18 12.53 1.21
N ASN A 11 -19.09 11.64 2.21
CA ASN A 11 -17.87 10.90 2.54
C ASN A 11 -17.84 9.45 2.01
N TYR A 12 -18.85 8.99 1.24
CA TYR A 12 -18.87 7.60 0.77
C TYR A 12 -17.65 7.22 -0.07
N LYS A 13 -17.05 8.18 -0.79
CA LYS A 13 -15.84 7.95 -1.59
C LYS A 13 -14.63 7.64 -0.72
N PHE A 14 -14.52 8.32 0.44
CA PHE A 14 -13.46 8.04 1.41
C PHE A 14 -13.67 6.70 2.12
N PHE A 15 -14.93 6.38 2.46
CA PHE A 15 -15.29 5.07 3.01
C PHE A 15 -15.01 3.94 2.02
N SER A 16 -15.39 4.13 0.76
CA SER A 16 -15.11 3.19 -0.33
C SER A 16 -13.60 2.97 -0.53
N TYR A 17 -12.80 4.04 -0.47
CA TYR A 17 -11.33 3.95 -0.47
C TYR A 17 -10.81 3.09 0.68
N SER A 18 -11.32 3.31 1.89
CA SER A 18 -10.88 2.58 3.08
C SER A 18 -11.18 1.08 2.99
N ILE A 19 -12.36 0.70 2.47
CA ILE A 19 -12.71 -0.70 2.22
C ILE A 19 -11.74 -1.33 1.21
N GLY A 20 -11.49 -0.68 0.07
CA GLY A 20 -10.56 -1.18 -0.93
C GLY A 20 -9.14 -1.35 -0.37
N ALA A 21 -8.68 -0.40 0.42
CA ALA A 21 -7.38 -0.47 1.10
C ALA A 21 -7.31 -1.63 2.12
N TYR A 22 -8.38 -1.84 2.88
CA TYR A 22 -8.46 -2.95 3.84
C TYR A 22 -8.46 -4.32 3.15
N ILE A 23 -9.18 -4.47 2.05
CA ILE A 23 -9.16 -5.70 1.23
C ILE A 23 -7.75 -5.98 0.71
N GLN A 24 -7.04 -4.97 0.25
CA GLN A 24 -5.65 -5.14 -0.20
C GLN A 24 -4.70 -5.51 0.95
N LEU A 25 -4.98 -5.05 2.17
CA LEU A 25 -4.13 -5.32 3.34
C LEU A 25 -4.34 -6.73 3.89
N THR A 26 -5.59 -7.18 3.98
CA THR A 26 -5.97 -8.40 4.72
C THR A 26 -6.62 -9.46 3.84
N GLY A 27 -7.20 -9.08 2.71
CA GLY A 27 -7.97 -9.99 1.85
C GLY A 27 -7.16 -11.18 1.36
N GLY A 28 -5.89 -10.96 0.99
CA GLY A 28 -5.00 -12.03 0.56
C GLY A 28 -4.75 -13.08 1.66
N PHE A 29 -4.58 -12.64 2.91
CA PHE A 29 -4.38 -13.55 4.04
C PHE A 29 -5.62 -14.41 4.32
N ILE A 30 -6.82 -13.81 4.24
CA ILE A 30 -8.08 -14.54 4.39
C ILE A 30 -8.24 -15.58 3.27
N LEU A 31 -7.89 -15.21 2.03
CA LEU A 31 -7.91 -16.14 0.89
C LEU A 31 -6.94 -17.30 1.06
N LEU A 32 -5.72 -17.04 1.57
CA LEU A 32 -4.70 -18.07 1.78
C LEU A 32 -5.23 -19.22 2.63
N GLY A 33 -6.02 -18.94 3.67
CA GLY A 33 -6.59 -19.95 4.54
C GLY A 33 -7.47 -21.01 3.84
N ASN A 34 -7.94 -20.75 2.62
CA ASN A 34 -8.68 -21.73 1.82
C ASN A 34 -7.79 -22.66 0.97
N PHE A 35 -6.49 -22.36 0.86
CA PHE A 35 -5.59 -23.07 -0.04
C PHE A 35 -4.46 -23.82 0.68
N VAL A 36 -4.18 -23.46 1.93
CA VAL A 36 -3.06 -24.02 2.69
C VAL A 36 -3.53 -24.64 4.01
N SER A 37 -2.68 -25.46 4.62
CA SER A 37 -2.94 -26.02 5.95
C SER A 37 -2.92 -24.94 7.04
N ASN A 38 -3.57 -25.20 8.18
CA ASN A 38 -3.53 -24.31 9.33
C ASN A 38 -2.11 -24.05 9.85
N GLU A 39 -1.24 -25.05 9.72
CA GLU A 39 0.16 -24.93 10.10
C GLU A 39 0.90 -23.93 9.19
N GLU A 40 0.75 -24.06 7.88
CA GLU A 40 1.35 -23.13 6.92
C GLU A 40 0.79 -21.72 7.09
N LEU A 41 -0.53 -21.59 7.29
CA LEU A 41 -1.18 -20.31 7.58
C LEU A 41 -0.62 -19.68 8.85
N GLY A 42 -0.40 -20.46 9.91
CA GLY A 42 0.25 -20.02 11.13
C GLY A 42 1.66 -19.51 10.90
N ARG A 43 2.47 -20.25 10.15
CA ARG A 43 3.84 -19.84 9.78
C ARG A 43 3.85 -18.57 8.93
N TYR A 44 2.92 -18.43 7.98
CA TYR A 44 2.77 -17.21 7.20
C TYR A 44 2.39 -16.01 8.07
N SER A 45 1.49 -16.21 9.06
CA SER A 45 0.98 -15.15 9.93
C SER A 45 2.07 -14.42 10.72
N VAL A 46 3.16 -15.11 11.07
CA VAL A 46 4.32 -14.53 11.77
C VAL A 46 4.96 -13.44 10.91
N ALA A 47 5.24 -13.72 9.65
CA ALA A 47 5.80 -12.75 8.71
C ALA A 47 4.80 -11.63 8.38
N GLN A 48 3.52 -11.98 8.21
CA GLN A 48 2.45 -11.03 7.89
C GLN A 48 2.29 -9.95 8.96
N ARG A 49 2.41 -10.27 10.25
CA ARG A 49 2.33 -9.27 11.34
C ARG A 49 3.38 -8.19 11.18
N VAL A 50 4.62 -8.55 10.88
CA VAL A 50 5.71 -7.59 10.63
C VAL A 50 5.45 -6.81 9.36
N ALA A 51 5.06 -7.48 8.28
CA ALA A 51 4.78 -6.85 6.99
C ALA A 51 3.69 -5.79 7.08
N VAL A 52 2.60 -6.05 7.82
CA VAL A 52 1.51 -5.09 8.05
C VAL A 52 2.05 -3.84 8.76
N LEU A 53 2.85 -4.00 9.80
CA LEU A 53 3.47 -2.87 10.50
C LEU A 53 4.37 -2.05 9.56
N LEU A 54 5.24 -2.71 8.80
CA LEU A 54 6.12 -2.04 7.84
C LEU A 54 5.33 -1.28 6.76
N ARG A 55 4.23 -1.84 6.29
CA ARG A 55 3.37 -1.22 5.28
C ARG A 55 2.68 0.06 5.77
N THR A 56 2.56 0.29 7.08
CA THR A 56 2.01 1.55 7.61
C THR A 56 2.96 2.73 7.43
N ILE A 57 4.27 2.50 7.28
CA ILE A 57 5.29 3.56 7.23
C ILE A 57 5.04 4.58 6.11
N PRO A 58 4.82 4.19 4.84
CA PRO A 58 4.52 5.15 3.78
C PRO A 58 3.25 5.96 4.06
N ALA A 59 2.20 5.34 4.63
CA ALA A 59 0.96 6.04 4.95
C ALA A 59 1.17 7.13 6.02
N LEU A 60 1.93 6.84 7.08
CA LEU A 60 2.30 7.80 8.12
C LEU A 60 3.15 8.94 7.54
N MET A 61 4.09 8.63 6.65
CA MET A 61 4.86 9.65 5.94
C MET A 61 3.97 10.55 5.10
N ALA A 62 3.00 9.98 4.34
CA ALA A 62 2.05 10.76 3.57
C ALA A 62 1.24 11.72 4.44
N GLN A 63 0.74 11.25 5.58
CA GLN A 63 -0.02 12.07 6.53
C GLN A 63 0.81 13.21 7.11
N SER A 64 2.08 12.95 7.49
CA SER A 64 2.96 13.95 8.08
C SER A 64 3.29 15.11 7.13
N ILE A 65 3.38 14.84 5.83
CA ILE A 65 3.74 15.84 4.83
C ILE A 65 2.52 16.56 4.23
N LEU A 66 1.31 16.03 4.40
CA LEU A 66 0.11 16.50 3.70
C LEU A 66 -0.23 17.95 3.98
N GLN A 67 -0.06 18.41 5.23
CA GLN A 67 -0.34 19.82 5.59
C GLN A 67 0.56 20.80 4.83
N ASN A 68 1.88 20.56 4.84
CA ASN A 68 2.84 21.38 4.12
C ASN A 68 2.61 21.28 2.60
N ALA A 69 2.35 20.08 2.09
CA ALA A 69 2.06 19.86 0.69
C ALA A 69 0.81 20.64 0.24
N SER A 70 -0.28 20.62 1.03
CA SER A 70 -1.52 21.33 0.74
C SER A 70 -1.31 22.85 0.72
N ARG A 71 -0.50 23.40 1.66
CA ARG A 71 -0.15 24.82 1.68
C ARG A 71 0.64 25.20 0.43
N LEU A 72 1.75 24.50 0.16
CA LEU A 72 2.60 24.78 -1.00
C LEU A 72 1.85 24.60 -2.33
N PHE A 73 0.94 23.64 -2.40
CA PHE A 73 0.14 23.42 -3.60
C PHE A 73 -0.77 24.60 -3.94
N ARG A 74 -1.25 25.37 -2.94
CA ARG A 74 -2.07 26.58 -3.13
C ARG A 74 -1.23 27.83 -3.37
N ASP A 75 -0.15 27.97 -2.60
CA ASP A 75 0.58 29.24 -2.49
C ASP A 75 1.78 29.31 -3.46
N ASP A 76 2.48 28.18 -3.72
CA ASP A 76 3.70 28.13 -4.54
C ASP A 76 3.86 26.75 -5.20
N ARG A 77 3.37 26.61 -6.42
CA ARG A 77 3.43 25.36 -7.19
C ARG A 77 4.87 24.88 -7.47
N PRO A 78 5.84 25.72 -7.87
CA PRO A 78 7.24 25.33 -8.01
C PRO A 78 7.85 24.78 -6.72
N ALA A 79 7.60 25.45 -5.58
CA ALA A 79 8.06 24.97 -4.28
C ALA A 79 7.41 23.64 -3.89
N PHE A 80 6.12 23.43 -4.17
CA PHE A 80 5.42 22.15 -4.00
C PHE A 80 6.12 21.02 -4.76
N GLU A 81 6.44 21.22 -6.04
CA GLU A 81 7.11 20.20 -6.85
C GLU A 81 8.49 19.83 -6.30
N LYS A 82 9.27 20.84 -5.91
CA LYS A 82 10.61 20.63 -5.31
C LYS A 82 10.51 19.92 -3.96
N TYR A 83 9.54 20.30 -3.13
CA TYR A 83 9.27 19.66 -1.84
C TYR A 83 8.90 18.19 -2.02
N LEU A 84 7.92 17.91 -2.89
CA LEU A 84 7.43 16.56 -3.12
C LEU A 84 8.51 15.63 -3.69
N LYS A 85 9.34 16.10 -4.64
CA LYS A 85 10.48 15.35 -5.17
C LYS A 85 11.52 15.02 -4.07
N ARG A 86 11.80 15.97 -3.17
CA ARG A 86 12.73 15.75 -2.06
C ARG A 86 12.21 14.70 -1.09
N VAL A 87 10.94 14.83 -0.68
CA VAL A 87 10.29 13.88 0.22
C VAL A 87 10.26 12.47 -0.40
N PHE A 88 9.90 12.38 -1.68
CA PHE A 88 9.89 11.12 -2.41
C PHE A 88 11.27 10.45 -2.44
N LYS A 89 12.32 11.20 -2.83
CA LYS A 89 13.69 10.68 -2.88
C LYS A 89 14.16 10.18 -1.51
N ASN A 90 13.98 11.00 -0.49
CA ASN A 90 14.42 10.64 0.87
C ASN A 90 13.58 9.47 1.43
N GLY A 91 12.28 9.46 1.17
CA GLY A 91 11.40 8.39 1.59
C GLY A 91 11.75 7.04 0.93
N LEU A 92 12.10 7.04 -0.36
CA LEU A 92 12.58 5.82 -1.03
C LEU A 92 13.87 5.30 -0.41
N LEU A 93 14.82 6.17 -0.11
CA LEU A 93 16.09 5.77 0.54
C LEU A 93 15.85 5.20 1.94
N ILE A 94 15.00 5.86 2.74
CA ILE A 94 14.66 5.42 4.10
C ILE A 94 13.94 4.06 4.05
N THR A 95 12.92 3.92 3.21
CA THR A 95 12.14 2.68 3.14
C THR A 95 12.93 1.52 2.52
N LEU A 96 13.84 1.80 1.60
CA LEU A 96 14.80 0.81 1.10
C LEU A 96 15.76 0.36 2.21
N GLY A 97 16.32 1.31 2.96
CA GLY A 97 17.19 1.02 4.12
C GLY A 97 16.48 0.15 5.16
N ILE A 98 15.23 0.48 5.50
CA ILE A 98 14.39 -0.33 6.39
C ILE A 98 14.20 -1.74 5.80
N GLY A 99 13.88 -1.87 4.51
CA GLY A 99 13.75 -3.15 3.84
C GLY A 99 15.02 -4.01 3.95
N ILE A 100 16.18 -3.42 3.69
CA ILE A 100 17.49 -4.12 3.80
C ILE A 100 17.76 -4.57 5.24
N VAL A 101 17.52 -3.71 6.22
CA VAL A 101 17.69 -4.06 7.65
C VAL A 101 16.79 -5.23 8.03
N PHE A 102 15.51 -5.19 7.66
CA PHE A 102 14.58 -6.28 7.95
C PHE A 102 14.88 -7.55 7.14
N PHE A 103 15.40 -7.42 5.92
CA PHE A 103 15.84 -8.57 5.13
C PHE A 103 16.96 -9.34 5.82
N ILE A 104 17.98 -8.61 6.32
CA ILE A 104 19.12 -9.21 7.02
C ILE A 104 18.71 -9.76 8.38
N SER A 105 17.86 -9.03 9.12
CA SER A 105 17.44 -9.40 10.47
C SER A 105 16.24 -10.38 10.49
N ALA A 106 15.65 -10.72 9.35
CA ALA A 106 14.47 -11.58 9.26
C ALA A 106 14.57 -12.89 10.08
N PRO A 107 15.69 -13.64 10.07
CA PRO A 107 15.82 -14.86 10.88
C PRO A 107 15.66 -14.59 12.38
N TRP A 108 16.23 -13.49 12.86
CA TRP A 108 16.16 -13.08 14.27
C TRP A 108 14.75 -12.61 14.65
N VAL A 109 14.14 -11.80 13.79
CA VAL A 109 12.79 -11.29 14.00
C VAL A 109 11.80 -12.45 14.08
N VAL A 110 11.89 -13.40 13.15
CA VAL A 110 11.03 -14.59 13.13
C VAL A 110 11.27 -15.44 14.38
N ARG A 111 12.52 -15.68 14.77
CA ARG A 111 12.83 -16.44 15.97
C ARG A 111 12.24 -15.84 17.24
N VAL A 112 12.29 -14.51 17.36
CA VAL A 112 11.70 -13.80 18.53
C VAL A 112 10.17 -13.91 18.54
N LEU A 113 9.53 -13.85 17.37
CA LEU A 113 8.07 -13.85 17.28
C LEU A 113 7.45 -15.24 17.32
N ALA A 114 8.14 -16.25 16.76
CA ALA A 114 7.66 -17.63 16.71
C ALA A 114 8.17 -18.48 17.89
N GLY A 115 9.17 -17.99 18.64
CA GLY A 115 9.85 -18.76 19.68
C GLY A 115 10.92 -19.71 19.17
N GLU A 116 10.95 -19.99 17.87
CA GLU A 116 11.88 -20.88 17.18
C GLU A 116 12.27 -20.36 15.80
N PHE A 117 13.29 -20.93 15.21
CA PHE A 117 13.69 -20.62 13.84
C PHE A 117 12.75 -21.32 12.85
N VAL A 118 12.04 -20.53 12.01
CA VAL A 118 11.15 -21.01 10.96
C VAL A 118 11.60 -20.46 9.62
N ASP A 119 12.28 -21.30 8.82
CA ASP A 119 12.83 -20.92 7.50
C ASP A 119 11.77 -20.37 6.55
N TYR A 120 10.59 -21.00 6.54
CA TYR A 120 9.46 -20.58 5.71
C TYR A 120 8.99 -19.16 6.04
N SER A 121 8.76 -18.86 7.31
CA SER A 121 8.37 -17.49 7.76
C SER A 121 9.47 -16.47 7.47
N THR A 122 10.73 -16.88 7.60
CA THR A 122 11.89 -16.04 7.31
C THR A 122 11.91 -15.62 5.84
N LYS A 123 11.76 -16.56 4.91
CA LYS A 123 11.71 -16.29 3.47
C LYS A 123 10.53 -15.39 3.09
N ILE A 124 9.37 -15.61 3.68
CA ILE A 124 8.20 -14.74 3.47
C ILE A 124 8.47 -13.33 3.98
N LEU A 125 9.04 -13.17 5.17
CA LEU A 125 9.39 -11.86 5.70
C LEU A 125 10.42 -11.15 4.83
N GLN A 126 11.42 -11.86 4.33
CA GLN A 126 12.44 -11.33 3.42
C GLN A 126 11.84 -10.79 2.11
N LEU A 127 10.76 -11.41 1.61
CA LEU A 127 10.03 -10.85 0.48
C LEU A 127 9.20 -9.61 0.90
N LEU A 128 8.40 -9.75 1.94
CA LEU A 128 7.44 -8.71 2.33
C LEU A 128 8.08 -7.47 2.97
N CYS A 129 9.33 -7.52 3.43
CA CYS A 129 10.02 -6.37 4.00
C CYS A 129 10.25 -5.22 3.00
N PHE A 130 10.11 -5.45 1.70
CA PHE A 130 10.18 -4.42 0.65
C PHE A 130 8.84 -3.73 0.36
N LEU A 131 7.74 -4.13 1.02
CA LEU A 131 6.44 -3.48 0.88
C LEU A 131 6.47 -1.96 1.16
N PRO A 132 7.16 -1.47 2.21
CA PRO A 132 7.24 -0.02 2.43
C PRO A 132 7.96 0.72 1.29
N PHE A 133 8.95 0.11 0.66
CA PHE A 133 9.62 0.69 -0.51
C PHE A 133 8.65 0.80 -1.71
N LEU A 134 7.90 -0.27 -2.01
CA LEU A 134 6.90 -0.25 -3.07
C LEU A 134 5.74 0.72 -2.74
N GLY A 135 5.28 0.75 -1.49
CA GLY A 135 4.28 1.71 -1.03
C GLY A 135 4.75 3.16 -1.17
N MET A 136 6.07 3.42 -0.99
CA MET A 136 6.63 4.75 -1.17
C MET A 136 6.58 5.22 -2.63
N LEU A 137 6.62 4.33 -3.62
CA LEU A 137 6.43 4.69 -5.04
C LEU A 137 5.07 5.34 -5.29
N ASN A 138 4.05 4.98 -4.50
CA ASN A 138 2.71 5.56 -4.60
C ASN A 138 2.60 6.97 -4.00
N ILE A 139 3.42 7.31 -3.00
CA ILE A 139 3.27 8.53 -2.19
C ILE A 139 3.24 9.79 -3.06
N HIS A 140 4.13 9.86 -4.05
CA HIS A 140 4.19 11.01 -4.94
C HIS A 140 2.86 11.29 -5.66
N THR A 141 2.18 10.24 -6.11
CA THR A 141 0.90 10.34 -6.82
C THR A 141 -0.27 10.51 -5.85
N VAL A 142 -0.27 9.77 -4.74
CA VAL A 142 -1.32 9.84 -3.71
C VAL A 142 -1.39 11.24 -3.09
N VAL A 143 -0.25 11.84 -2.73
CA VAL A 143 -0.24 13.20 -2.17
C VAL A 143 -0.79 14.22 -3.17
N ARG A 144 -0.44 14.11 -4.47
CA ARG A 144 -1.01 14.98 -5.52
C ARG A 144 -2.53 14.83 -5.62
N ILE A 145 -3.04 13.60 -5.61
CA ILE A 145 -4.48 13.31 -5.65
C ILE A 145 -5.18 13.91 -4.43
N LEU A 146 -4.58 13.79 -3.24
CA LEU A 146 -5.16 14.30 -2.00
C LEU A 146 -5.19 15.83 -1.94
N VAL A 147 -4.10 16.52 -2.33
CA VAL A 147 -4.05 18.00 -2.31
C VAL A 147 -4.91 18.61 -3.41
N ALA A 148 -5.15 17.90 -4.52
CA ALA A 148 -6.06 18.29 -5.59
C ALA A 148 -7.52 17.87 -5.32
N GLU A 149 -7.81 17.24 -4.18
CA GLU A 149 -9.13 16.77 -3.75
C GLU A 149 -9.81 15.76 -4.71
N HIS A 150 -9.04 15.05 -5.54
CA HIS A 150 -9.54 14.05 -6.49
C HIS A 150 -9.85 12.70 -5.82
N LYS A 151 -10.68 12.68 -4.78
CA LYS A 151 -11.00 11.49 -3.96
C LYS A 151 -11.55 10.32 -4.78
N GLU A 152 -12.24 10.59 -5.89
CA GLU A 152 -12.75 9.57 -6.80
C GLU A 152 -11.64 8.79 -7.52
N VAL A 153 -10.54 9.46 -7.85
CA VAL A 153 -9.37 8.82 -8.47
C VAL A 153 -8.75 7.83 -7.49
N LEU A 154 -8.60 8.26 -6.22
CA LEU A 154 -8.06 7.42 -5.17
C LEU A 154 -8.93 6.19 -4.90
N ALA A 155 -10.26 6.38 -4.78
CA ALA A 155 -11.19 5.27 -4.58
C ALA A 155 -11.17 4.26 -5.74
N ARG A 156 -11.17 4.73 -7.00
CA ARG A 156 -11.09 3.86 -8.17
C ARG A 156 -9.79 3.06 -8.19
N ALA A 157 -8.65 3.71 -7.92
CA ALA A 157 -7.36 3.03 -7.88
C ALA A 157 -7.33 1.92 -6.83
N MET A 158 -7.89 2.16 -5.62
CA MET A 158 -7.95 1.15 -4.56
C MET A 158 -8.82 -0.05 -4.93
N TRP A 159 -9.95 0.15 -5.58
CA TRP A 159 -10.79 -0.97 -6.03
C TRP A 159 -10.14 -1.79 -7.15
N ILE A 160 -9.48 -1.13 -8.11
CA ILE A 160 -8.72 -1.85 -9.15
C ILE A 160 -7.62 -2.69 -8.49
N GLY A 161 -6.87 -2.10 -7.56
CA GLY A 161 -5.84 -2.81 -6.82
C GLY A 161 -6.39 -3.96 -5.96
N ALA A 162 -7.57 -3.79 -5.34
CA ALA A 162 -8.23 -4.85 -4.57
C ALA A 162 -8.61 -6.04 -5.45
N VAL A 163 -9.17 -5.79 -6.63
CA VAL A 163 -9.52 -6.85 -7.61
C VAL A 163 -8.27 -7.58 -8.07
N VAL A 164 -7.20 -6.84 -8.41
CA VAL A 164 -5.91 -7.44 -8.82
C VAL A 164 -5.30 -8.24 -7.69
N MET A 165 -5.32 -7.73 -6.44
CA MET A 165 -4.81 -8.44 -5.28
C MET A 165 -5.59 -9.74 -5.02
N ILE A 166 -6.92 -9.73 -5.11
CA ILE A 166 -7.74 -10.92 -4.95
C ILE A 166 -7.41 -11.94 -6.05
N GLY A 167 -7.38 -11.53 -7.32
CA GLY A 167 -7.11 -12.42 -8.45
C GLY A 167 -5.71 -13.03 -8.40
N THR A 168 -4.67 -12.19 -8.28
CA THR A 168 -3.28 -12.65 -8.22
C THR A 168 -2.98 -13.38 -6.91
N GLY A 169 -3.57 -12.95 -5.80
CA GLY A 169 -3.44 -13.59 -4.49
C GLY A 169 -4.07 -14.99 -4.48
N ALA A 170 -5.28 -15.16 -5.02
CA ALA A 170 -5.91 -16.47 -5.13
C ALA A 170 -5.10 -17.40 -6.03
N LEU A 171 -4.67 -16.95 -7.20
CA LEU A 171 -3.85 -17.72 -8.13
C LEU A 171 -2.50 -18.09 -7.50
N GLY A 172 -1.80 -17.12 -6.90
CA GLY A 172 -0.52 -17.33 -6.24
C GLY A 172 -0.65 -18.33 -5.07
N SER A 173 -1.67 -18.15 -4.22
CA SER A 173 -1.93 -19.04 -3.09
C SER A 173 -2.25 -20.47 -3.53
N HIS A 174 -3.03 -20.64 -4.60
CA HIS A 174 -3.36 -21.96 -5.16
C HIS A 174 -2.12 -22.66 -5.71
N LEU A 175 -1.24 -21.97 -6.40
CA LEU A 175 -0.08 -22.59 -7.07
C LEU A 175 1.12 -22.77 -6.14
N TYR A 176 1.38 -21.84 -5.22
CA TYR A 176 2.62 -21.77 -4.44
C TYR A 176 2.38 -21.46 -2.95
N GLY A 177 1.14 -21.63 -2.45
CA GLY A 177 0.83 -21.40 -1.04
C GLY A 177 1.15 -19.96 -0.59
N GLY A 178 1.67 -19.79 0.61
CA GLY A 178 2.01 -18.48 1.16
C GLY A 178 3.13 -17.77 0.42
N MET A 179 4.08 -18.46 -0.21
CA MET A 179 5.11 -17.83 -1.04
C MET A 179 4.47 -17.16 -2.27
N GLY A 180 3.51 -17.82 -2.89
CA GLY A 180 2.75 -17.24 -4.00
C GLY A 180 1.96 -16.01 -3.59
N LEU A 181 1.34 -16.03 -2.40
CA LEU A 181 0.66 -14.85 -1.86
C LEU A 181 1.64 -13.70 -1.59
N ALA A 182 2.82 -13.97 -1.04
CA ALA A 182 3.82 -12.93 -0.79
C ALA A 182 4.25 -12.24 -2.09
N VAL A 183 4.52 -12.99 -3.15
CA VAL A 183 4.85 -12.45 -4.48
C VAL A 183 3.67 -11.67 -5.06
N ALA A 184 2.45 -12.20 -4.98
CA ALA A 184 1.24 -11.52 -5.43
C ALA A 184 1.02 -10.18 -4.70
N THR A 185 1.33 -10.11 -3.41
CA THR A 185 1.24 -8.89 -2.61
C THR A 185 2.22 -7.83 -3.11
N LEU A 186 3.48 -8.19 -3.36
CA LEU A 186 4.48 -7.28 -3.94
C LEU A 186 4.08 -6.81 -5.33
N PHE A 187 3.62 -7.74 -6.18
CA PHE A 187 3.13 -7.41 -7.51
C PHE A 187 1.95 -6.44 -7.46
N SER A 188 0.96 -6.70 -6.61
CA SER A 188 -0.21 -5.84 -6.44
C SER A 188 0.18 -4.42 -5.97
N GLU A 189 1.15 -4.29 -5.05
CA GLU A 189 1.63 -2.99 -4.58
C GLU A 189 2.35 -2.21 -5.69
N ALA A 190 3.21 -2.89 -6.47
CA ALA A 190 3.87 -2.28 -7.64
C ALA A 190 2.84 -1.88 -8.72
N PHE A 191 1.86 -2.73 -8.98
CA PHE A 191 0.77 -2.46 -9.93
C PHE A 191 -0.06 -1.25 -9.51
N ASN A 192 -0.38 -1.12 -8.21
CA ASN A 192 -1.07 0.04 -7.67
C ASN A 192 -0.36 1.35 -7.99
N SER A 193 0.97 1.38 -7.96
CA SER A 193 1.75 2.57 -8.31
C SER A 193 1.48 3.02 -9.74
N VAL A 194 1.41 2.07 -10.67
CA VAL A 194 1.12 2.32 -12.08
C VAL A 194 -0.32 2.81 -12.25
N VAL A 195 -1.28 2.17 -11.57
CA VAL A 195 -2.71 2.54 -11.65
C VAL A 195 -2.95 3.95 -11.13
N HIS A 196 -2.38 4.31 -9.99
CA HIS A 196 -2.51 5.67 -9.45
C HIS A 196 -1.94 6.73 -10.40
N TRP A 197 -0.76 6.49 -10.94
CA TRP A 197 -0.14 7.39 -11.91
C TRP A 197 -0.98 7.54 -13.19
N TYR A 198 -1.46 6.43 -13.75
CA TYR A 198 -2.26 6.43 -14.96
C TYR A 198 -3.59 7.17 -14.79
N LEU A 199 -4.32 6.88 -13.71
CA LEU A 199 -5.62 7.52 -13.44
C LEU A 199 -5.46 9.01 -13.15
N LEU A 200 -4.41 9.44 -12.42
CA LEU A 200 -4.13 10.85 -12.20
C LEU A 200 -3.82 11.56 -13.52
N LYS A 201 -2.95 10.98 -14.37
CA LYS A 201 -2.59 11.55 -15.67
C LYS A 201 -3.83 11.73 -16.56
N ARG A 202 -4.70 10.72 -16.60
CA ARG A 202 -5.96 10.77 -17.38
C ARG A 202 -6.91 11.84 -16.86
N LYS A 203 -7.01 12.01 -15.55
CA LYS A 203 -7.87 13.04 -14.93
C LYS A 203 -7.37 14.45 -15.29
N LEU A 204 -6.07 14.71 -15.13
CA LEU A 204 -5.48 16.00 -15.45
C LEU A 204 -5.60 16.34 -16.94
N ALA A 205 -5.40 15.38 -17.83
CA ALA A 205 -5.59 15.56 -19.27
C ALA A 205 -7.05 15.96 -19.61
N GLY A 206 -8.03 15.36 -18.93
CA GLY A 206 -9.43 15.71 -19.12
C GLY A 206 -9.80 17.12 -18.64
N GLU A 207 -9.14 17.63 -17.61
CA GLU A 207 -9.36 18.99 -17.08
C GLU A 207 -8.76 20.06 -18.02
N VAL A 208 -7.61 19.78 -18.64
CA VAL A 208 -6.98 20.68 -19.63
C VAL A 208 -7.84 20.82 -20.90
N LEU A 209 -8.59 19.78 -21.29
CA LEU A 209 -9.45 19.80 -22.47
C LEU A 209 -10.80 20.53 -22.22
N GLN A 210 -11.14 20.81 -20.96
CA GLN A 210 -12.38 21.46 -20.55
C GLN A 210 -12.19 22.94 -20.14
N ALA A 211 -10.92 23.38 -20.03
CA ALA A 211 -10.53 24.75 -19.73
C ALA A 211 -10.18 25.55 -20.99
#